data_ad65a8629fbc3151818981cd6e3c3371
#
_entry.id   ad65a8629fbc3151818981cd6e3c3371
#
_cell.length_a   1.000
_cell.length_b   1.000
_cell.length_c   1.000
_cell.angle_alpha   90.00
_cell.angle_beta   90.00
_cell.angle_gamma   90.00
#
_symmetry.space_group_name_H-M   'P 1'
#
loop_
_entity.id
_entity.type
_entity.pdbx_description
1 polymer ?
#
loop_
_entity_poly.entity_id
_entity_poly.type
_entity_poly.pdbx_seq_one_letter_code
_entity_poly.pdbx_strand_id
1 'polypeptide(L)'
;MLCTQVMGNDTTITFAGASGNFELNVYRPVIAYNILQSIRLLSDGCDSLRTNAVDGIEPNLERINHNLYNSLMLVTALNPHIGYDKASEVAKKAYKLSLIHI
;
A
#
# COMPACT_ATOMS: atom_id res chain seq x y z
N MET A 1 9.01 10.62 -10.96
CA MET A 1 10.17 10.44 -11.87
C MET A 1 10.83 9.08 -11.66
N LEU A 2 11.29 8.73 -10.46
CA LEU A 2 11.99 7.46 -10.20
C LEU A 2 11.15 6.23 -10.60
N CYS A 3 9.90 6.13 -10.15
CA CYS A 3 9.01 5.01 -10.49
C CYS A 3 8.78 4.89 -12.01
N THR A 4 8.70 6.01 -12.72
CA THR A 4 8.56 5.99 -14.19
C THR A 4 9.78 5.38 -14.87
N GLN A 5 10.99 5.68 -14.37
CA GLN A 5 12.21 5.06 -14.88
C GLN A 5 12.24 3.55 -14.62
N VAL A 6 11.85 3.13 -13.42
CA VAL A 6 11.78 1.70 -13.06
C VAL A 6 10.77 0.95 -13.93
N MET A 7 9.60 1.55 -14.21
CA MET A 7 8.61 0.97 -15.14
C MET A 7 9.16 0.88 -16.58
N GLY A 8 9.93 1.87 -17.02
CA GLY A 8 10.60 1.83 -18.31
C GLY A 8 11.65 0.70 -18.39
N ASN A 9 12.40 0.51 -17.32
CA ASN A 9 13.37 -0.58 -17.22
C ASN A 9 12.68 -1.95 -17.24
N ASP A 10 11.54 -2.09 -16.56
CA ASP A 10 10.73 -3.33 -16.56
C ASP A 10 10.25 -3.68 -17.97
N THR A 11 9.75 -2.71 -18.70
CA THR A 11 9.37 -2.86 -20.11
C THR A 11 10.55 -3.33 -20.97
N THR A 12 11.72 -2.72 -20.80
CA THR A 12 12.96 -3.10 -21.50
C THR A 12 13.35 -4.53 -21.18
N ILE A 13 13.27 -4.94 -19.91
CA ILE A 13 13.56 -6.30 -19.47
C ILE A 13 12.59 -7.30 -20.08
N THR A 14 11.30 -6.96 -20.15
CA THR A 14 10.27 -7.81 -20.77
C THR A 14 10.59 -8.09 -22.23
N PHE A 15 10.89 -7.07 -23.02
CA PHE A 15 11.28 -7.27 -24.44
C PHE A 15 12.59 -8.03 -24.58
N ALA A 16 13.58 -7.72 -23.74
CA ALA A 16 14.86 -8.42 -23.75
C ALA A 16 14.70 -9.91 -23.38
N GLY A 17 13.81 -10.21 -22.41
CA GLY A 17 13.48 -11.57 -22.01
C GLY A 17 12.80 -12.37 -23.13
N ALA A 18 11.86 -11.73 -23.83
CA ALA A 18 11.14 -12.33 -24.96
C ALA A 18 12.00 -12.57 -26.22
N SER A 19 13.18 -11.97 -26.29
CA SER A 19 14.07 -12.03 -27.47
C SER A 19 15.04 -13.22 -27.48
N GLY A 20 14.86 -14.18 -26.55
CA GLY A 20 15.66 -15.41 -26.55
C GLY A 20 15.29 -16.36 -27.67
N ASN A 21 16.29 -17.04 -28.24
CA ASN A 21 16.09 -18.10 -29.23
C ASN A 21 16.63 -19.43 -28.70
N PHE A 22 15.77 -20.46 -28.64
CA PHE A 22 16.06 -21.74 -28.00
C PHE A 22 16.55 -21.56 -26.58
N GLU A 23 17.77 -21.97 -26.28
CA GLU A 23 18.35 -21.88 -24.91
C GLU A 23 19.33 -20.70 -24.75
N LEU A 24 19.42 -19.82 -25.74
CA LEU A 24 20.31 -18.67 -25.75
C LEU A 24 19.55 -17.35 -25.82
N ASN A 25 19.76 -16.50 -24.82
CA ASN A 25 19.33 -15.11 -24.83
C ASN A 25 20.54 -14.17 -24.79
N VAL A 26 20.79 -13.49 -25.91
CA VAL A 26 21.92 -12.56 -26.06
C VAL A 26 21.68 -11.20 -25.40
N TYR A 27 20.45 -10.92 -24.93
CA TYR A 27 20.05 -9.67 -24.29
C TYR A 27 20.35 -9.63 -22.78
N ARG A 28 20.99 -10.67 -22.22
CA ARG A 28 21.34 -10.73 -20.78
C ARG A 28 22.04 -9.47 -20.24
N PRO A 29 23.00 -8.85 -20.96
CA PRO A 29 23.61 -7.59 -20.48
C PRO A 29 22.62 -6.45 -20.30
N VAL A 30 21.64 -6.31 -21.21
CA VAL A 30 20.58 -5.31 -21.12
C VAL A 30 19.67 -5.59 -19.92
N ILE A 31 19.31 -6.84 -19.70
CA ILE A 31 18.52 -7.27 -18.54
C ILE A 31 19.26 -6.92 -17.25
N ALA A 32 20.53 -7.34 -17.13
CA ALA A 32 21.35 -7.08 -15.94
C ALA A 32 21.51 -5.57 -15.68
N TYR A 33 21.78 -4.77 -16.69
CA TYR A 33 21.90 -3.32 -16.55
C TYR A 33 20.63 -2.68 -15.98
N ASN A 34 19.48 -2.99 -16.57
CA ASN A 34 18.19 -2.39 -16.17
C ASN A 34 17.75 -2.86 -14.78
N ILE A 35 17.99 -4.13 -14.40
CA ILE A 35 17.70 -4.61 -13.04
C ILE A 35 18.57 -3.87 -12.02
N LEU A 36 19.88 -3.82 -12.23
CA LEU A 36 20.80 -3.18 -11.31
C LEU A 36 20.53 -1.68 -11.18
N GLN A 37 20.18 -1.01 -12.28
CA GLN A 37 19.77 0.39 -12.23
C GLN A 37 18.49 0.56 -11.41
N SER A 38 17.49 -0.28 -11.60
CA SER A 38 16.22 -0.23 -10.87
C SER A 38 16.43 -0.44 -9.37
N ILE A 39 17.29 -1.39 -8.98
CA ILE A 39 17.64 -1.63 -7.57
C ILE A 39 18.27 -0.38 -6.94
N ARG A 40 19.23 0.25 -7.61
CA ARG A 40 19.88 1.47 -7.10
C ARG A 40 18.88 2.62 -6.97
N LEU A 41 18.08 2.86 -8.00
CA LEU A 41 17.07 3.91 -7.98
C LEU A 41 16.06 3.73 -6.85
N LEU A 42 15.60 2.50 -6.63
CA LEU A 42 14.66 2.20 -5.53
C LEU A 42 15.32 2.37 -4.17
N SER A 43 16.57 1.92 -4.00
CA SER A 43 17.32 2.11 -2.76
C SER A 43 17.44 3.58 -2.41
N ASP A 44 17.97 4.39 -3.33
CA ASP A 44 18.16 5.83 -3.13
C ASP A 44 16.82 6.55 -2.91
N GLY A 45 15.77 6.12 -3.63
CA GLY A 45 14.43 6.66 -3.49
C GLY A 45 13.79 6.36 -2.15
N CYS A 46 13.96 5.15 -1.62
CA CYS A 46 13.47 4.77 -0.29
C CYS A 46 14.18 5.56 0.81
N ASP A 47 15.49 5.72 0.73
CA ASP A 47 16.25 6.51 1.69
C ASP A 47 15.84 7.98 1.67
N SER A 48 15.67 8.55 0.48
CA SER A 48 15.19 9.92 0.33
C SER A 48 13.77 10.10 0.89
N LEU A 49 12.87 9.15 0.59
CA LEU A 49 11.49 9.16 1.11
C LEU A 49 11.47 9.06 2.64
N ARG A 50 12.28 8.15 3.19
CA ARG A 50 12.41 7.99 4.65
C ARG A 50 12.85 9.32 5.29
N THR A 51 13.97 9.86 4.84
CA THR A 51 14.58 11.04 5.48
C THR A 51 13.74 12.31 5.31
N ASN A 52 13.10 12.50 4.15
CA ASN A 52 12.41 13.75 3.83
C ASN A 52 10.90 13.72 4.10
N ALA A 53 10.33 12.55 4.36
CA ALA A 53 8.89 12.43 4.59
C ALA A 53 8.57 11.55 5.81
N VAL A 54 9.02 10.28 5.84
CA VAL A 54 8.56 9.29 6.83
C VAL A 54 9.02 9.64 8.24
N ASP A 55 10.29 10.03 8.42
CA ASP A 55 10.87 10.37 9.72
C ASP A 55 10.21 11.60 10.37
N GLY A 56 9.50 12.42 9.59
CA GLY A 56 8.77 13.60 10.08
C GLY A 56 7.25 13.41 10.20
N ILE A 57 6.73 12.20 10.03
CA ILE A 57 5.29 11.95 10.14
C ILE A 57 4.88 11.93 11.62
N GLU A 58 3.97 12.84 11.98
CA GLU A 58 3.33 12.85 13.28
C GLU A 58 1.83 12.54 13.16
N PRO A 59 1.26 11.73 14.07
CA PRO A 59 -0.16 11.42 14.05
C PRO A 59 -0.98 12.61 14.51
N ASN A 60 -1.99 12.99 13.74
CA ASN A 60 -3.01 13.94 14.21
C ASN A 60 -4.01 13.18 15.11
N LEU A 61 -3.68 13.11 16.41
CA LEU A 61 -4.45 12.35 17.40
C LEU A 61 -5.89 12.85 17.55
N GLU A 62 -6.11 14.15 17.44
CA GLU A 62 -7.46 14.73 17.50
C GLU A 62 -8.33 14.20 16.35
N ARG A 63 -7.80 14.24 15.12
CA ARG A 63 -8.51 13.75 13.95
C ARG A 63 -8.70 12.24 13.95
N ILE A 64 -7.70 11.50 14.43
CA ILE A 64 -7.78 10.03 14.56
C ILE A 64 -8.88 9.66 15.56
N ASN A 65 -8.90 10.28 16.74
CA ASN A 65 -9.93 10.03 17.74
C ASN A 65 -11.32 10.42 17.23
N HIS A 66 -11.45 11.59 16.60
CA HIS A 66 -12.70 12.01 15.98
C HIS A 66 -13.20 10.96 14.98
N ASN A 67 -12.36 10.50 14.09
CA ASN A 67 -12.73 9.49 13.08
C ASN A 67 -13.06 8.14 13.72
N LEU A 68 -12.34 7.73 14.75
CA LEU A 68 -12.57 6.48 15.47
C LEU A 68 -13.96 6.47 16.13
N TYR A 69 -14.26 7.50 16.91
CA TYR A 69 -15.55 7.58 17.62
C TYR A 69 -16.75 7.84 16.70
N ASN A 70 -16.52 8.41 15.52
CA ASN A 70 -17.55 8.60 14.51
C ASN A 70 -17.65 7.42 13.51
N SER A 71 -16.99 6.30 13.82
CA SER A 71 -16.97 5.12 12.94
C SER A 71 -17.83 3.99 13.51
N LEU A 72 -18.62 3.36 12.64
CA LEU A 72 -19.33 2.10 12.97
C LEU A 72 -18.39 0.91 13.19
N MET A 73 -17.08 1.06 12.94
CA MET A 73 -16.10 -0.02 13.11
C MET A 73 -16.00 -0.50 14.57
N LEU A 74 -16.32 0.35 15.55
CA LEU A 74 -16.32 -0.01 16.97
C LEU A 74 -17.27 -1.17 17.29
N VAL A 75 -18.32 -1.35 16.49
CA VAL A 75 -19.27 -2.47 16.62
C VAL A 75 -18.60 -3.83 16.42
N THR A 76 -17.49 -3.90 15.70
CA THR A 76 -16.76 -5.17 15.50
C THR A 76 -16.26 -5.77 16.83
N ALA A 77 -16.03 -4.96 17.85
CA ALA A 77 -15.66 -5.42 19.18
C ALA A 77 -16.77 -6.26 19.86
N LEU A 78 -18.02 -6.15 19.40
CA LEU A 78 -19.14 -6.93 19.90
C LEU A 78 -19.21 -8.34 19.28
N ASN A 79 -18.55 -8.55 18.13
CA ASN A 79 -18.64 -9.82 17.39
C ASN A 79 -18.32 -11.07 18.23
N PRO A 80 -17.27 -11.09 19.11
CA PRO A 80 -16.97 -12.23 19.95
C PRO A 80 -18.06 -12.55 20.98
N HIS A 81 -18.88 -11.55 21.35
CA HIS A 81 -19.88 -11.66 22.42
C HIS A 81 -21.27 -11.99 21.89
N ILE A 82 -21.69 -11.40 20.78
CA ILE A 82 -23.08 -11.50 20.27
C ILE A 82 -23.17 -12.05 18.85
N GLY A 83 -22.05 -12.31 18.20
CA GLY A 83 -21.95 -12.75 16.80
C GLY A 83 -22.13 -11.62 15.79
N TYR A 84 -21.71 -11.89 14.55
CA TYR A 84 -21.64 -10.88 13.49
C TYR A 84 -23.02 -10.31 13.12
N ASP A 85 -24.05 -11.16 12.98
CA ASP A 85 -25.37 -10.73 12.54
C ASP A 85 -26.01 -9.76 13.52
N LYS A 86 -25.99 -10.09 14.81
CA LYS A 86 -26.53 -9.23 15.88
C LYS A 86 -25.72 -7.92 16.00
N ALA A 87 -24.39 -7.99 15.88
CA ALA A 87 -23.54 -6.80 15.89
C ALA A 87 -23.88 -5.88 14.69
N SER A 88 -24.12 -6.45 13.51
CA SER A 88 -24.58 -5.71 12.33
C SER A 88 -25.94 -5.04 12.53
N GLU A 89 -26.90 -5.71 13.18
CA GLU A 89 -28.20 -5.13 13.50
C GLU A 89 -28.06 -3.95 14.47
N VAL A 90 -27.24 -4.11 15.51
CA VAL A 90 -26.92 -3.03 16.48
C VAL A 90 -26.32 -1.83 15.75
N ALA A 91 -25.33 -2.06 14.87
CA ALA A 91 -24.71 -0.99 14.07
C ALA A 91 -25.73 -0.22 13.23
N LYS A 92 -26.58 -0.95 12.50
CA LYS A 92 -27.63 -0.35 11.66
C LYS A 92 -28.65 0.45 12.49
N LYS A 93 -28.99 -0.03 13.67
CA LYS A 93 -29.89 0.67 14.59
C LYS A 93 -29.24 1.92 15.16
N ALA A 94 -28.01 1.83 15.62
CA ALA A 94 -27.24 2.98 16.12
C ALA A 94 -27.10 4.05 15.05
N TYR A 95 -26.79 3.67 13.81
CA TYR A 95 -26.70 4.60 12.69
C TYR A 95 -28.02 5.35 12.43
N LYS A 96 -29.16 4.62 12.38
CA LYS A 96 -30.48 5.20 12.17
C LYS A 96 -30.89 6.17 13.29
N LEU A 97 -30.44 5.92 14.52
CA LEU A 97 -30.76 6.73 15.69
C LEU A 97 -29.76 7.86 15.93
N SER A 98 -28.78 8.04 15.05
CA SER A 98 -27.67 8.99 15.21
C SER A 98 -26.91 8.81 16.54
N LEU A 99 -26.85 7.59 17.07
CA LEU A 99 -26.19 7.25 18.33
C LEU A 99 -24.71 6.86 18.14
N ILE A 100 -24.09 7.27 17.05
CA ILE A 100 -22.69 6.94 16.73
C ILE A 100 -21.72 7.70 17.63
N HIS A 101 -22.19 8.68 18.37
CA HIS A 101 -21.41 9.61 19.17
C HIS A 101 -21.45 9.30 20.69
N ILE A 102 -21.77 8.07 21.04
CA ILE A 102 -21.77 7.66 22.46
C ILE A 102 -20.43 7.05 22.84
#